data_d8acc8661e6587f68482fc1078730193
#
_entry.id   d8acc8661e6587f68482fc1078730193
#
_cell.length_a   1.000
_cell.length_b   1.000
_cell.length_c   1.000
_cell.angle_alpha   90.00
_cell.angle_beta   90.00
_cell.angle_gamma   90.00
#
_symmetry.space_group_name_H-M   'P 1'
#
loop_
_entity.id
_entity.type
_entity.pdbx_description
1 polymer ?
#
loop_
_entity_poly.entity_id
_entity_poly.type
_entity_poly.pdbx_seq_one_letter_code
_entity_poly.pdbx_strand_id
1 'polypeptide(L)'
;CPRDRRGEELTNKIRSRTTQRIFLIMLSQERTIMDDLKIVFSDVDGTLLDSRQEITPRTLRALKLLQKKEIPFVIISARSPSGIEPIVRKYGLRCSIVSYSGSLILNEERQIIYHRGMSRAEAAKILDFTAQQHFDMAWGAYSFDQWVTPDRTDPRIEREERIVKATAQQGVIADMIADEVHKLLFICAPAWTDTIEATLKAQFPQYEIVKSSNALLEIMPGGTTKGEAVKRICALRDISPKDAVAFGDNYNDVEMLELVGHGYLMSNAPELLKKHLPRHTTDRDHDGIAEALAAHGIC
;
A
#
# COMPACT_ATOMS: atom_id res chain seq x y z
N CYS A 1 -70.68 -22.23 1.42
CA CYS A 1 -69.42 -22.39 0.59
C CYS A 1 -68.25 -22.72 1.49
N PRO A 2 -67.61 -23.87 1.37
CA PRO A 2 -66.34 -24.10 2.08
C PRO A 2 -65.23 -23.34 1.37
N ARG A 3 -64.63 -22.38 2.09
CA ARG A 3 -63.42 -21.67 1.61
C ARG A 3 -62.31 -22.65 1.36
N ASP A 4 -61.62 -22.49 0.23
CA ASP A 4 -60.55 -23.35 -0.26
C ASP A 4 -59.32 -23.26 0.67
N ARG A 5 -59.31 -24.02 1.77
CA ARG A 5 -58.16 -24.17 2.70
C ARG A 5 -56.94 -24.82 2.04
N ARG A 6 -57.11 -25.61 0.96
CA ARG A 6 -56.00 -26.25 0.23
C ARG A 6 -55.15 -25.25 -0.58
N GLY A 7 -55.80 -24.24 -1.15
CA GLY A 7 -55.08 -23.17 -1.86
C GLY A 7 -54.18 -22.31 -0.96
N GLU A 8 -54.69 -21.95 0.25
CA GLU A 8 -53.89 -21.19 1.23
C GLU A 8 -52.74 -21.98 1.82
N GLU A 9 -52.93 -23.28 2.09
CA GLU A 9 -51.84 -24.14 2.57
C GLU A 9 -50.76 -24.37 1.53
N LEU A 10 -51.09 -24.50 0.25
CA LEU A 10 -50.16 -24.64 -0.86
C LEU A 10 -49.34 -23.34 -1.07
N THR A 11 -49.99 -22.18 -0.99
CA THR A 11 -49.35 -20.87 -1.14
C THR A 11 -48.40 -20.58 0.01
N ASN A 12 -48.73 -20.93 1.24
CA ASN A 12 -47.88 -20.80 2.41
C ASN A 12 -46.69 -21.74 2.37
N LYS A 13 -46.87 -22.96 1.86
CA LYS A 13 -45.77 -23.95 1.69
C LYS A 13 -44.79 -23.54 0.60
N ILE A 14 -45.25 -22.92 -0.50
CA ILE A 14 -44.43 -22.36 -1.57
C ILE A 14 -43.65 -21.13 -1.06
N ARG A 15 -44.28 -20.21 -0.36
CA ARG A 15 -43.62 -19.05 0.25
C ARG A 15 -42.52 -19.46 1.23
N SER A 16 -42.80 -20.41 2.12
CA SER A 16 -41.82 -20.94 3.08
C SER A 16 -40.59 -21.57 2.37
N ARG A 17 -40.82 -22.38 1.32
CA ARG A 17 -39.74 -23.00 0.55
C ARG A 17 -38.91 -21.97 -0.25
N THR A 18 -39.56 -20.95 -0.80
CA THR A 18 -38.84 -19.87 -1.52
C THR A 18 -38.02 -19.02 -0.56
N THR A 19 -38.54 -18.65 0.60
CA THR A 19 -37.83 -17.91 1.65
C THR A 19 -36.63 -18.73 2.18
N GLN A 20 -36.83 -20.03 2.42
CA GLN A 20 -35.74 -20.93 2.86
C GLN A 20 -34.65 -21.09 1.78
N ARG A 21 -35.03 -21.13 0.51
CA ARG A 21 -34.08 -21.24 -0.61
C ARG A 21 -33.29 -19.92 -0.82
N ILE A 22 -33.94 -18.76 -0.67
CA ILE A 22 -33.29 -17.44 -0.70
C ILE A 22 -32.34 -17.31 0.49
N PHE A 23 -32.73 -17.73 1.69
CA PHE A 23 -31.90 -17.71 2.88
C PHE A 23 -30.68 -18.65 2.74
N LEU A 24 -30.87 -19.86 2.18
CA LEU A 24 -29.77 -20.79 1.87
C LEU A 24 -28.82 -20.26 0.79
N ILE A 25 -29.35 -19.56 -0.22
CA ILE A 25 -28.53 -18.90 -1.24
C ILE A 25 -27.75 -17.74 -0.63
N MET A 26 -28.37 -16.91 0.23
CA MET A 26 -27.68 -15.85 0.95
C MET A 26 -26.56 -16.40 1.87
N LEU A 27 -26.88 -17.47 2.65
CA LEU A 27 -25.87 -18.14 3.49
C LEU A 27 -24.76 -18.82 2.67
N SER A 28 -25.06 -19.34 1.47
CA SER A 28 -24.04 -19.88 0.58
C SER A 28 -23.19 -18.78 -0.04
N GLN A 29 -23.75 -17.63 -0.39
CA GLN A 29 -23.00 -16.46 -0.85
C GLN A 29 -22.13 -15.86 0.27
N GLU A 30 -22.66 -15.76 1.50
CA GLU A 30 -21.87 -15.33 2.67
C GLU A 30 -20.77 -16.33 3.01
N ARG A 31 -21.00 -17.65 2.89
CA ARG A 31 -19.93 -18.67 3.03
C ARG A 31 -18.88 -18.57 1.94
N THR A 32 -19.26 -18.29 0.70
CA THR A 32 -18.32 -18.14 -0.42
C THR A 32 -17.39 -16.92 -0.23
N ILE A 33 -17.87 -15.85 0.43
CA ILE A 33 -17.06 -14.66 0.74
C ILE A 33 -16.06 -14.93 1.90
N MET A 34 -16.38 -15.87 2.81
CA MET A 34 -15.54 -16.17 3.97
C MET A 34 -14.38 -17.16 3.67
N ASP A 35 -14.44 -17.92 2.57
CA ASP A 35 -13.44 -18.95 2.27
C ASP A 35 -12.32 -18.50 1.30
N ASP A 36 -12.39 -17.29 0.75
CA ASP A 36 -11.50 -16.87 -0.36
C ASP A 36 -10.37 -15.90 0.03
N LEU A 37 -10.30 -15.44 1.29
CA LEU A 37 -9.22 -14.53 1.71
C LEU A 37 -7.91 -15.32 1.90
N LYS A 38 -6.99 -15.15 0.95
CA LYS A 38 -5.70 -15.86 0.95
C LYS A 38 -4.50 -14.98 1.30
N ILE A 39 -4.61 -13.67 1.15
CA ILE A 39 -3.52 -12.72 1.43
C ILE A 39 -4.07 -11.32 1.67
N VAL A 40 -3.42 -10.56 2.57
CA VAL A 40 -3.77 -9.17 2.89
C VAL A 40 -2.60 -8.26 2.63
N PHE A 41 -2.85 -7.15 1.94
CA PHE A 41 -1.90 -6.07 1.67
C PHE A 41 -2.34 -4.79 2.38
N SER A 42 -1.41 -4.03 2.93
CA SER A 42 -1.72 -2.73 3.53
C SER A 42 -0.62 -1.72 3.24
N ASP A 43 -1.03 -0.53 2.82
CA ASP A 43 -0.19 0.65 2.95
C ASP A 43 0.05 0.98 4.43
N VAL A 44 1.02 1.86 4.70
CA VAL A 44 1.45 2.24 6.06
C VAL A 44 0.87 3.60 6.46
N ASP A 45 1.22 4.64 5.71
CA ASP A 45 0.97 6.02 6.09
C ASP A 45 -0.42 6.48 5.69
N GLY A 46 -1.28 6.72 6.67
CA GLY A 46 -2.69 7.03 6.40
C GLY A 46 -3.59 5.80 6.34
N THR A 47 -3.03 4.60 6.45
CA THR A 47 -3.76 3.33 6.33
C THR A 47 -3.54 2.43 7.55
N LEU A 48 -2.35 1.84 7.71
CA LEU A 48 -2.03 0.95 8.82
C LEU A 48 -1.82 1.68 10.14
N LEU A 49 -1.19 2.87 10.06
CA LEU A 49 -0.88 3.70 11.22
C LEU A 49 -1.94 4.80 11.41
N ASP A 50 -2.39 4.96 12.65
CA ASP A 50 -3.29 6.03 13.06
C ASP A 50 -2.61 7.42 13.01
N SER A 51 -3.32 8.48 13.37
CA SER A 51 -2.78 9.85 13.40
C SER A 51 -1.64 10.05 14.42
N ARG A 52 -1.47 9.12 15.37
CA ARG A 52 -0.38 9.09 16.36
C ARG A 52 0.79 8.22 15.94
N GLN A 53 0.79 7.71 14.70
CA GLN A 53 1.78 6.78 14.15
C GLN A 53 1.84 5.45 14.91
N GLU A 54 0.68 4.93 15.32
CA GLU A 54 0.50 3.68 16.05
C GLU A 54 -0.47 2.76 15.30
N ILE A 55 -0.34 1.43 15.48
CA ILE A 55 -1.38 0.49 15.07
C ILE A 55 -2.43 0.43 16.18
N THR A 56 -3.68 0.70 15.86
CA THR A 56 -4.76 0.65 16.84
C THR A 56 -4.91 -0.76 17.47
N PRO A 57 -5.35 -0.87 18.71
CA PRO A 57 -5.47 -2.18 19.37
C PRO A 57 -6.41 -3.16 18.65
N ARG A 58 -7.46 -2.67 18.00
CA ARG A 58 -8.42 -3.52 17.25
C ARG A 58 -7.79 -4.01 15.95
N THR A 59 -7.13 -3.12 15.19
CA THR A 59 -6.38 -3.50 13.98
C THR A 59 -5.27 -4.49 14.31
N LEU A 60 -4.50 -4.27 15.39
CA LEU A 60 -3.48 -5.21 15.81
C LEU A 60 -4.04 -6.60 16.12
N ARG A 61 -5.19 -6.69 16.81
CA ARG A 61 -5.85 -7.98 17.06
C ARG A 61 -6.22 -8.69 15.76
N ALA A 62 -6.78 -7.96 14.78
CA ALA A 62 -7.13 -8.54 13.47
C ALA A 62 -5.88 -9.05 12.73
N LEU A 63 -4.77 -8.29 12.73
CA LEU A 63 -3.50 -8.74 12.14
C LEU A 63 -2.92 -9.98 12.84
N LYS A 64 -3.02 -10.07 14.18
CA LYS A 64 -2.61 -11.26 14.93
C LYS A 64 -3.49 -12.47 14.62
N LEU A 65 -4.76 -12.25 14.34
CA LEU A 65 -5.66 -13.32 13.90
C LEU A 65 -5.32 -13.81 12.50
N LEU A 66 -4.94 -12.93 11.56
CA LEU A 66 -4.39 -13.34 10.26
C LEU A 66 -3.19 -14.27 10.45
N GLN A 67 -2.23 -13.88 11.31
CA GLN A 67 -1.06 -14.70 11.62
C GLN A 67 -1.44 -16.07 12.18
N LYS A 68 -2.43 -16.12 13.09
CA LYS A 68 -2.93 -17.39 13.68
C LYS A 68 -3.63 -18.28 12.66
N LYS A 69 -4.28 -17.69 11.66
CA LYS A 69 -4.94 -18.39 10.55
C LYS A 69 -3.99 -18.70 9.39
N GLU A 70 -2.71 -18.36 9.52
CA GLU A 70 -1.68 -18.53 8.49
C GLU A 70 -2.00 -17.78 7.19
N ILE A 71 -2.81 -16.72 7.26
CA ILE A 71 -3.08 -15.82 6.14
C ILE A 71 -1.93 -14.82 6.03
N PRO A 72 -1.17 -14.78 4.93
CA PRO A 72 -0.06 -13.86 4.75
C PRO A 72 -0.50 -12.40 4.84
N PHE A 73 0.27 -11.62 5.60
CA PHE A 73 0.14 -10.18 5.64
C PHE A 73 1.36 -9.53 4.98
N VAL A 74 1.14 -8.52 4.16
CA VAL A 74 2.18 -7.81 3.41
C VAL A 74 2.03 -6.31 3.64
N ILE A 75 3.09 -5.69 4.10
CA ILE A 75 3.18 -4.22 4.17
C ILE A 75 3.72 -3.72 2.83
N ILE A 76 3.01 -2.79 2.19
CA ILE A 76 3.45 -2.11 0.96
C ILE A 76 3.58 -0.61 1.23
N SER A 77 4.78 -0.06 1.11
CA SER A 77 5.04 1.35 1.41
C SER A 77 6.06 1.96 0.47
N ALA A 78 6.03 3.28 0.36
CA ALA A 78 7.10 4.07 -0.23
C ALA A 78 8.34 4.21 0.66
N ARG A 79 8.25 3.78 1.93
CA ARG A 79 9.36 3.82 2.91
C ARG A 79 10.47 2.81 2.57
N SER A 80 11.68 3.08 3.10
CA SER A 80 12.79 2.11 3.13
C SER A 80 12.48 0.93 4.06
N PRO A 81 13.21 -0.18 3.95
CA PRO A 81 13.11 -1.28 4.92
C PRO A 81 13.32 -0.80 6.36
N SER A 82 14.33 0.03 6.64
CA SER A 82 14.59 0.61 7.96
C SER A 82 13.47 1.55 8.45
N GLY A 83 12.68 2.13 7.56
CA GLY A 83 11.51 2.93 7.90
C GLY A 83 10.26 2.09 8.23
N ILE A 84 10.23 0.80 7.84
CA ILE A 84 9.11 -0.13 8.09
C ILE A 84 9.43 -1.06 9.27
N GLU A 85 10.65 -1.54 9.37
CA GLU A 85 11.08 -2.55 10.34
C GLU A 85 10.80 -2.18 11.82
N PRO A 86 10.94 -0.92 12.27
CA PRO A 86 10.56 -0.54 13.63
C PRO A 86 9.09 -0.81 13.95
N ILE A 87 8.19 -0.63 12.96
CA ILE A 87 6.76 -0.92 13.10
C ILE A 87 6.57 -2.42 13.27
N VAL A 88 7.16 -3.22 12.38
CA VAL A 88 7.06 -4.68 12.40
C VAL A 88 7.55 -5.24 13.74
N ARG A 89 8.72 -4.78 14.23
CA ARG A 89 9.30 -5.22 15.52
C ARG A 89 8.46 -4.80 16.71
N LYS A 90 8.01 -3.54 16.74
CA LYS A 90 7.20 -3.00 17.84
C LYS A 90 5.97 -3.84 18.12
N TYR A 91 5.29 -4.29 17.04
CA TYR A 91 4.03 -5.04 17.15
C TYR A 91 4.22 -6.56 16.98
N GLY A 92 5.45 -7.01 16.78
CA GLY A 92 5.77 -8.43 16.56
C GLY A 92 5.00 -9.02 15.38
N LEU A 93 4.91 -8.28 14.27
CA LEU A 93 4.24 -8.74 13.05
C LEU A 93 5.15 -9.70 12.28
N ARG A 94 4.58 -10.79 11.78
CA ARG A 94 5.20 -11.64 10.78
C ARG A 94 4.60 -11.27 9.43
N CYS A 95 5.38 -10.60 8.59
CA CYS A 95 4.90 -10.10 7.30
C CYS A 95 6.04 -9.94 6.31
N SER A 96 5.74 -10.06 5.03
CA SER A 96 6.62 -9.59 3.96
C SER A 96 6.59 -8.07 3.90
N ILE A 97 7.67 -7.45 3.44
CA ILE A 97 7.81 -6.01 3.28
C ILE A 97 8.04 -5.68 1.82
N VAL A 98 7.24 -4.78 1.29
CA VAL A 98 7.44 -4.12 0.00
C VAL A 98 7.84 -2.68 0.29
N SER A 99 9.08 -2.33 -0.03
CA SER A 99 9.64 -1.00 0.08
C SER A 99 9.68 -0.29 -1.26
N TYR A 100 9.75 1.05 -1.22
CA TYR A 100 9.88 1.89 -2.40
C TYR A 100 8.79 1.59 -3.43
N SER A 101 7.53 1.44 -2.96
CA SER A 101 6.35 1.17 -3.77
C SER A 101 6.44 -0.07 -4.67
N GLY A 102 7.39 -0.99 -4.41
CA GLY A 102 7.57 -2.22 -5.19
C GLY A 102 8.97 -2.45 -5.72
N SER A 103 9.89 -1.49 -5.57
CA SER A 103 11.27 -1.59 -6.05
C SER A 103 12.11 -2.61 -5.28
N LEU A 104 11.75 -2.91 -4.02
CA LEU A 104 12.43 -3.86 -3.15
C LEU A 104 11.42 -4.66 -2.35
N ILE A 105 11.50 -5.99 -2.41
CA ILE A 105 10.59 -6.91 -1.70
C ILE A 105 11.42 -7.87 -0.83
N LEU A 106 11.06 -7.90 0.46
CA LEU A 106 11.64 -8.83 1.44
C LEU A 106 10.56 -9.78 1.96
N ASN A 107 10.93 -11.05 2.13
CA ASN A 107 10.06 -12.05 2.75
C ASN A 107 9.95 -11.86 4.28
N GLU A 108 9.24 -12.76 4.97
CA GLU A 108 9.07 -12.71 6.42
C GLU A 108 10.40 -12.86 7.19
N GLU A 109 11.40 -13.53 6.60
CA GLU A 109 12.75 -13.74 7.12
C GLU A 109 13.72 -12.61 6.74
N ARG A 110 13.22 -11.53 6.08
CA ARG A 110 14.03 -10.39 5.59
C ARG A 110 15.02 -10.74 4.49
N GLN A 111 14.82 -11.84 3.81
CA GLN A 111 15.56 -12.15 2.59
C GLN A 111 14.98 -11.35 1.43
N ILE A 112 15.86 -10.80 0.59
CA ILE A 112 15.44 -10.11 -0.64
C ILE A 112 14.94 -11.17 -1.63
N ILE A 113 13.67 -11.07 -2.00
CA ILE A 113 13.03 -11.97 -2.98
C ILE A 113 12.81 -11.29 -4.33
N TYR A 114 12.90 -9.96 -4.35
CA TYR A 114 12.87 -9.17 -5.56
C TYR A 114 13.48 -7.79 -5.32
N HIS A 115 14.24 -7.29 -6.27
CA HIS A 115 14.63 -5.88 -6.32
C HIS A 115 14.74 -5.42 -7.78
N ARG A 116 14.59 -4.13 -7.97
CA ARG A 116 14.81 -3.44 -9.24
C ARG A 116 15.17 -1.99 -8.96
N GLY A 117 16.40 -1.63 -9.28
CA GLY A 117 16.91 -0.26 -9.22
C GLY A 117 17.19 0.31 -10.61
N MET A 118 17.33 1.61 -10.72
CA MET A 118 18.04 2.27 -11.80
C MET A 118 19.56 2.25 -11.49
N SER A 119 20.41 2.28 -12.50
CA SER A 119 21.87 2.41 -12.27
C SER A 119 22.20 3.77 -11.63
N ARG A 120 23.33 3.85 -10.92
CA ARG A 120 23.84 5.14 -10.40
C ARG A 120 24.01 6.18 -11.50
N ALA A 121 24.43 5.75 -12.69
CA ALA A 121 24.58 6.65 -13.85
C ALA A 121 23.24 7.21 -14.35
N GLU A 122 22.16 6.43 -14.32
CA GLU A 122 20.80 6.90 -14.65
C GLU A 122 20.29 7.87 -13.58
N ALA A 123 20.47 7.53 -12.31
CA ALA A 123 20.08 8.42 -11.21
C ALA A 123 20.86 9.75 -11.24
N ALA A 124 22.16 9.71 -11.53
CA ALA A 124 22.99 10.92 -11.70
C ALA A 124 22.46 11.82 -12.82
N LYS A 125 22.07 11.27 -13.97
CA LYS A 125 21.48 12.06 -15.06
C LYS A 125 20.20 12.82 -14.64
N ILE A 126 19.36 12.19 -13.80
CA ILE A 126 18.16 12.85 -13.28
C ILE A 126 18.54 13.99 -12.36
N LEU A 127 19.49 13.76 -11.45
CA LEU A 127 19.97 14.80 -10.52
C LEU A 127 20.67 15.95 -11.24
N ASP A 128 21.53 15.65 -12.24
CA ASP A 128 22.19 16.68 -13.06
C ASP A 128 21.19 17.53 -13.81
N PHE A 129 20.15 16.92 -14.37
CA PHE A 129 19.07 17.64 -15.03
C PHE A 129 18.34 18.57 -14.03
N THR A 130 17.97 18.06 -12.84
CA THR A 130 17.26 18.88 -11.85
C THR A 130 18.13 20.04 -11.32
N ALA A 131 19.43 19.84 -11.17
CA ALA A 131 20.39 20.88 -10.80
C ALA A 131 20.44 22.00 -11.86
N GLN A 132 20.42 21.65 -13.15
CA GLN A 132 20.40 22.62 -14.26
C GLN A 132 19.09 23.45 -14.29
N GLN A 133 17.98 22.90 -13.81
CA GLN A 133 16.71 23.63 -13.73
C GLN A 133 16.63 24.60 -12.53
N HIS A 134 17.58 24.56 -11.61
CA HIS A 134 17.60 25.37 -10.38
C HIS A 134 16.34 25.24 -9.54
N PHE A 135 15.75 24.05 -9.48
CA PHE A 135 14.56 23.81 -8.65
C PHE A 135 14.90 23.95 -7.16
N ASP A 136 14.03 24.63 -6.41
CA ASP A 136 14.11 24.67 -4.94
C ASP A 136 13.63 23.34 -4.35
N MET A 137 14.57 22.42 -4.19
CA MET A 137 14.31 21.09 -3.64
C MET A 137 15.56 20.53 -2.94
N ALA A 138 15.33 19.67 -1.94
CA ALA A 138 16.33 18.75 -1.44
C ALA A 138 16.11 17.36 -2.09
N TRP A 139 17.14 16.52 -2.11
CA TRP A 139 17.00 15.17 -2.61
C TRP A 139 17.67 14.13 -1.72
N GLY A 140 17.13 12.91 -1.75
CA GLY A 140 17.73 11.70 -1.21
C GLY A 140 17.70 10.57 -2.22
N ALA A 141 18.74 9.75 -2.22
CA ALA A 141 18.83 8.53 -3.03
C ALA A 141 18.84 7.32 -2.12
N TYR A 142 18.06 6.30 -2.47
CA TYR A 142 17.94 5.07 -1.70
C TYR A 142 18.43 3.87 -2.51
N SER A 143 19.31 3.06 -1.88
CA SER A 143 19.80 1.81 -2.42
C SER A 143 19.71 0.73 -1.36
N PHE A 144 18.88 -0.29 -1.59
CA PHE A 144 18.53 -1.28 -0.56
C PHE A 144 18.05 -0.58 0.73
N ASP A 145 18.85 -0.54 1.78
CA ASP A 145 18.54 0.19 3.01
C ASP A 145 19.46 1.40 3.26
N GLN A 146 20.35 1.72 2.30
CA GLN A 146 21.18 2.92 2.36
C GLN A 146 20.39 4.14 1.87
N TRP A 147 20.45 5.25 2.61
CA TRP A 147 19.90 6.55 2.23
C TRP A 147 21.03 7.58 2.20
N VAL A 148 21.27 8.19 1.03
CA VAL A 148 22.30 9.21 0.81
C VAL A 148 21.65 10.53 0.41
N THR A 149 22.17 11.65 0.93
CA THR A 149 21.77 13.02 0.60
C THR A 149 23.00 13.94 0.56
N PRO A 150 23.07 14.97 -0.31
CA PRO A 150 24.22 15.85 -0.40
C PRO A 150 24.35 16.78 0.83
N ASP A 151 23.25 17.17 1.41
CA ASP A 151 23.19 18.02 2.60
C ASP A 151 22.19 17.48 3.61
N ARG A 152 22.71 16.80 4.64
CA ARG A 152 21.90 16.28 5.72
C ARG A 152 21.36 17.36 6.65
N THR A 153 21.95 18.57 6.62
CA THR A 153 21.53 19.72 7.45
C THR A 153 20.38 20.53 6.82
N ASP A 154 19.97 20.18 5.59
CA ASP A 154 18.77 20.78 4.99
C ASP A 154 17.54 20.49 5.89
N PRO A 155 16.78 21.51 6.33
CA PRO A 155 15.63 21.31 7.21
C PRO A 155 14.57 20.34 6.66
N ARG A 156 14.49 20.19 5.33
CA ARG A 156 13.59 19.25 4.66
C ARG A 156 14.03 17.81 4.89
N ILE A 157 15.35 17.55 4.81
CA ILE A 157 15.92 16.22 5.09
C ILE A 157 15.79 15.89 6.57
N GLU A 158 16.13 16.81 7.48
CA GLU A 158 15.96 16.60 8.92
C GLU A 158 14.51 16.32 9.30
N ARG A 159 13.55 16.99 8.64
CA ARG A 159 12.13 16.70 8.85
C ARG A 159 11.76 15.31 8.39
N GLU A 160 12.24 14.89 7.22
CA GLU A 160 11.97 13.57 6.66
C GLU A 160 12.57 12.46 7.55
N GLU A 161 13.81 12.62 8.02
CA GLU A 161 14.43 11.70 8.98
C GLU A 161 13.55 11.46 10.23
N ARG A 162 12.96 12.55 10.77
CA ARG A 162 12.06 12.44 11.93
C ARG A 162 10.76 11.71 11.60
N ILE A 163 10.21 11.90 10.40
CA ILE A 163 8.96 11.27 9.95
C ILE A 163 9.18 9.78 9.74
N VAL A 164 10.20 9.41 8.94
CA VAL A 164 10.44 8.01 8.59
C VAL A 164 11.24 7.24 9.65
N LYS A 165 11.76 7.94 10.67
CA LYS A 165 12.61 7.39 11.75
C LYS A 165 13.84 6.65 11.21
N ALA A 166 14.42 7.17 10.14
CA ALA A 166 15.64 6.69 9.53
C ALA A 166 16.63 7.85 9.36
N THR A 167 17.91 7.55 9.26
CA THR A 167 18.98 8.55 9.20
C THR A 167 19.66 8.51 7.84
N ALA A 168 19.73 9.65 7.15
CA ALA A 168 20.47 9.80 5.91
C ALA A 168 21.99 9.85 6.16
N GLN A 169 22.75 9.36 5.20
CA GLN A 169 24.21 9.57 5.15
C GLN A 169 24.48 10.78 4.28
N GLN A 170 25.31 11.69 4.76
CA GLN A 170 25.78 12.79 3.91
C GLN A 170 26.77 12.26 2.88
N GLY A 171 26.53 12.54 1.60
CA GLY A 171 27.35 12.05 0.50
C GLY A 171 26.69 12.31 -0.85
N VAL A 172 27.29 11.75 -1.89
CA VAL A 172 26.77 11.81 -3.26
C VAL A 172 26.43 10.41 -3.77
N ILE A 173 25.74 10.31 -4.89
CA ILE A 173 25.36 9.02 -5.48
C ILE A 173 26.56 8.08 -5.69
N ALA A 174 27.75 8.65 -5.98
CA ALA A 174 28.99 7.87 -6.13
C ALA A 174 29.41 7.13 -4.86
N ASP A 175 28.98 7.61 -3.68
CA ASP A 175 29.30 7.01 -2.38
C ASP A 175 28.37 5.83 -2.02
N MET A 176 27.37 5.53 -2.86
CA MET A 176 26.46 4.41 -2.62
C MET A 176 27.18 3.08 -2.83
N ILE A 177 26.92 2.13 -1.93
CA ILE A 177 27.60 0.83 -1.90
C ILE A 177 27.26 0.00 -3.15
N ALA A 178 26.00 -0.05 -3.54
CA ALA A 178 25.56 -0.79 -4.71
C ALA A 178 25.37 0.12 -5.93
N ASP A 179 25.51 -0.43 -7.13
CA ASP A 179 25.24 0.27 -8.39
C ASP A 179 23.75 0.24 -8.76
N GLU A 180 22.89 0.31 -7.76
CA GLU A 180 21.43 0.33 -7.94
C GLU A 180 20.81 1.39 -7.05
N VAL A 181 19.96 2.22 -7.61
CA VAL A 181 19.15 3.21 -6.91
C VAL A 181 17.68 2.81 -7.03
N HIS A 182 17.08 2.41 -5.91
CA HIS A 182 15.71 1.93 -5.86
C HIS A 182 14.70 3.06 -5.87
N LYS A 183 15.07 4.21 -5.28
CA LYS A 183 14.25 5.41 -5.26
C LYS A 183 15.12 6.67 -5.19
N LEU A 184 14.78 7.69 -5.97
CA LEU A 184 15.12 9.08 -5.68
C LEU A 184 13.91 9.74 -5.01
N LEU A 185 14.15 10.43 -3.90
CA LEU A 185 13.17 11.25 -3.21
C LEU A 185 13.52 12.72 -3.41
N PHE A 186 12.59 13.50 -3.93
CA PHE A 186 12.70 14.96 -4.03
C PHE A 186 11.74 15.60 -3.05
N ILE A 187 12.28 16.47 -2.18
CA ILE A 187 11.50 17.24 -1.20
C ILE A 187 11.45 18.66 -1.72
N CYS A 188 10.34 19.00 -2.37
CA CYS A 188 10.15 20.23 -3.12
C CYS A 188 9.48 21.31 -2.26
N ALA A 189 9.64 22.58 -2.62
CA ALA A 189 8.76 23.61 -2.15
C ALA A 189 7.34 23.35 -2.72
N PRO A 190 6.26 23.34 -1.90
CA PRO A 190 4.91 22.92 -2.33
C PRO A 190 4.38 23.66 -3.56
N ALA A 191 4.74 24.93 -3.74
CA ALA A 191 4.33 25.73 -4.89
C ALA A 191 4.93 25.25 -6.23
N TRP A 192 6.02 24.46 -6.18
CA TRP A 192 6.76 24.01 -7.36
C TRP A 192 6.57 22.53 -7.68
N THR A 193 6.01 21.75 -6.75
CA THR A 193 5.94 20.28 -6.86
C THR A 193 5.28 19.83 -8.15
N ASP A 194 4.14 20.41 -8.53
CA ASP A 194 3.41 20.03 -9.76
C ASP A 194 4.19 20.38 -11.03
N THR A 195 4.90 21.53 -11.02
CA THR A 195 5.76 21.95 -12.15
C THR A 195 6.96 21.02 -12.29
N ILE A 196 7.60 20.68 -11.17
CA ILE A 196 8.75 19.74 -11.15
C ILE A 196 8.29 18.36 -11.63
N GLU A 197 7.17 17.87 -11.13
CA GLU A 197 6.60 16.59 -11.57
C GLU A 197 6.36 16.55 -13.08
N ALA A 198 5.67 17.54 -13.62
CA ALA A 198 5.38 17.63 -15.06
C ALA A 198 6.65 17.69 -15.90
N THR A 199 7.65 18.47 -15.46
CA THR A 199 8.93 18.60 -16.14
C THR A 199 9.71 17.28 -16.16
N LEU A 200 9.76 16.60 -15.01
CA LEU A 200 10.45 15.31 -14.90
C LEU A 200 9.76 14.22 -15.71
N LYS A 201 8.42 14.14 -15.68
CA LYS A 201 7.65 13.17 -16.49
C LYS A 201 7.86 13.36 -17.99
N ALA A 202 7.95 14.61 -18.44
CA ALA A 202 8.23 14.91 -19.85
C ALA A 202 9.65 14.51 -20.25
N GLN A 203 10.65 14.73 -19.39
CA GLN A 203 12.06 14.46 -19.68
C GLN A 203 12.43 12.99 -19.50
N PHE A 204 11.80 12.30 -18.53
CA PHE A 204 12.13 10.94 -18.13
C PHE A 204 10.90 10.01 -18.11
N PRO A 205 10.19 9.85 -19.23
CA PRO A 205 8.94 9.07 -19.29
C PRO A 205 9.13 7.57 -19.02
N GLN A 206 10.36 7.08 -19.01
CA GLN A 206 10.69 5.68 -18.72
C GLN A 206 10.70 5.34 -17.23
N TYR A 207 10.63 6.34 -16.35
CA TYR A 207 10.59 6.13 -14.91
C TYR A 207 9.18 6.32 -14.35
N GLU A 208 8.93 5.68 -13.21
CA GLU A 208 7.74 5.92 -12.41
C GLU A 208 7.98 7.16 -11.55
N ILE A 209 7.27 8.25 -11.82
CA ILE A 209 7.39 9.52 -11.11
C ILE A 209 6.06 9.80 -10.44
N VAL A 210 6.04 9.73 -9.11
CA VAL A 210 4.82 9.78 -8.30
C VAL A 210 4.91 10.90 -7.27
N LYS A 211 3.87 11.71 -7.22
CA LYS A 211 3.66 12.67 -6.14
C LYS A 211 3.04 11.94 -4.94
N SER A 212 3.82 11.74 -3.89
CA SER A 212 3.35 11.09 -2.66
C SER A 212 2.80 12.08 -1.62
N SER A 213 3.10 13.37 -1.76
CA SER A 213 2.48 14.46 -0.99
C SER A 213 2.63 15.79 -1.73
N ASN A 214 2.10 16.88 -1.14
CA ASN A 214 2.24 18.21 -1.73
C ASN A 214 3.69 18.72 -1.84
N ALA A 215 4.64 18.03 -1.21
CA ALA A 215 6.05 18.41 -1.21
C ALA A 215 6.99 17.28 -1.64
N LEU A 216 6.48 16.07 -1.84
CA LEU A 216 7.30 14.88 -2.10
C LEU A 216 7.03 14.32 -3.49
N LEU A 217 8.11 14.15 -4.26
CA LEU A 217 8.12 13.39 -5.51
C LEU A 217 9.07 12.20 -5.35
N GLU A 218 8.63 11.05 -5.78
CA GLU A 218 9.38 9.81 -5.78
C GLU A 218 9.63 9.35 -7.20
N ILE A 219 10.86 8.96 -7.50
CA ILE A 219 11.24 8.47 -8.81
C ILE A 219 11.81 7.07 -8.64
N MET A 220 11.16 6.10 -9.27
CA MET A 220 11.53 4.70 -9.27
C MET A 220 11.72 4.20 -10.71
N PRO A 221 12.33 3.04 -10.93
CA PRO A 221 12.34 2.38 -12.24
C PRO A 221 10.91 2.20 -12.78
N GLY A 222 10.72 2.40 -14.08
CA GLY A 222 9.40 2.26 -14.70
C GLY A 222 8.75 0.90 -14.45
N GLY A 223 7.43 0.88 -14.25
CA GLY A 223 6.68 -0.30 -13.85
C GLY A 223 6.93 -0.74 -12.41
N THR A 224 7.37 0.19 -11.56
CA THR A 224 7.49 -0.01 -10.11
C THR A 224 6.31 0.67 -9.43
N THR A 225 5.23 -0.08 -9.21
CA THR A 225 4.01 0.39 -8.56
C THR A 225 3.58 -0.60 -7.47
N LYS A 226 2.71 -0.15 -6.56
CA LYS A 226 2.12 -1.04 -5.55
C LYS A 226 1.27 -2.15 -6.20
N GLY A 227 0.62 -1.87 -7.32
CA GLY A 227 -0.13 -2.87 -8.09
C GLY A 227 0.79 -3.95 -8.68
N GLU A 228 1.91 -3.57 -9.28
CA GLU A 228 2.90 -4.54 -9.80
C GLU A 228 3.52 -5.37 -8.67
N ALA A 229 3.76 -4.79 -7.48
CA ALA A 229 4.22 -5.54 -6.32
C ALA A 229 3.19 -6.58 -5.86
N VAL A 230 1.90 -6.25 -5.84
CA VAL A 230 0.82 -7.21 -5.55
C VAL A 230 0.81 -8.34 -6.56
N LYS A 231 0.85 -8.06 -7.86
CA LYS A 231 0.92 -9.09 -8.93
C LYS A 231 2.08 -10.05 -8.69
N ARG A 232 3.25 -9.51 -8.39
CA ARG A 232 4.48 -10.28 -8.18
C ARG A 232 4.39 -11.17 -6.95
N ILE A 233 3.94 -10.64 -5.80
CA ILE A 233 3.80 -11.43 -4.57
C ILE A 233 2.74 -12.51 -4.73
N CYS A 234 1.61 -12.19 -5.35
CA CYS A 234 0.56 -13.15 -5.65
C CYS A 234 1.09 -14.29 -6.54
N ALA A 235 1.83 -13.96 -7.60
CA ALA A 235 2.44 -14.96 -8.48
C ALA A 235 3.48 -15.84 -7.76
N LEU A 236 4.32 -15.26 -6.89
CA LEU A 236 5.30 -16.01 -6.10
C LEU A 236 4.67 -16.99 -5.10
N ARG A 237 3.43 -16.72 -4.68
CA ARG A 237 2.68 -17.54 -3.72
C ARG A 237 1.60 -18.41 -4.36
N ASP A 238 1.48 -18.40 -5.67
CA ASP A 238 0.41 -19.09 -6.42
C ASP A 238 -1.00 -18.69 -5.92
N ILE A 239 -1.19 -17.40 -5.65
CA ILE A 239 -2.45 -16.80 -5.21
C ILE A 239 -2.99 -15.89 -6.32
N SER A 240 -4.29 -16.00 -6.63
CA SER A 240 -4.94 -15.02 -7.49
C SER A 240 -5.07 -13.66 -6.79
N PRO A 241 -4.75 -12.53 -7.43
CA PRO A 241 -5.08 -11.22 -6.86
C PRO A 241 -6.56 -11.06 -6.49
N LYS A 242 -7.46 -11.84 -7.11
CA LYS A 242 -8.90 -11.84 -6.78
C LYS A 242 -9.21 -12.40 -5.39
N ASP A 243 -8.32 -13.23 -4.85
CA ASP A 243 -8.41 -13.79 -3.51
C ASP A 243 -7.69 -12.92 -2.45
N ALA A 244 -7.30 -11.70 -2.84
CA ALA A 244 -6.58 -10.77 -2.00
C ALA A 244 -7.48 -9.63 -1.50
N VAL A 245 -7.17 -9.16 -0.27
CA VAL A 245 -7.66 -7.90 0.29
C VAL A 245 -6.52 -6.89 0.30
N ALA A 246 -6.79 -5.63 -0.03
CA ALA A 246 -5.82 -4.54 0.07
C ALA A 246 -6.43 -3.28 0.69
N PHE A 247 -5.59 -2.53 1.40
CA PHE A 247 -5.93 -1.28 2.06
C PHE A 247 -4.98 -0.16 1.63
N GLY A 248 -5.53 1.02 1.33
CA GLY A 248 -4.78 2.20 0.94
C GLY A 248 -5.61 3.47 1.08
N ASP A 249 -4.96 4.63 1.03
CA ASP A 249 -5.64 5.92 1.20
C ASP A 249 -5.21 7.00 0.19
N ASN A 250 -4.24 6.70 -0.71
CA ASN A 250 -3.69 7.73 -1.57
C ASN A 250 -3.62 7.29 -3.06
N TYR A 251 -3.20 8.19 -3.92
CA TYR A 251 -3.14 7.99 -5.37
C TYR A 251 -2.24 6.83 -5.80
N ASN A 252 -1.14 6.58 -5.09
CA ASN A 252 -0.23 5.46 -5.35
C ASN A 252 -0.79 4.10 -4.96
N ASP A 253 -1.97 4.06 -4.29
CA ASP A 253 -2.67 2.83 -3.90
C ASP A 253 -3.71 2.38 -4.94
N VAL A 254 -4.13 3.28 -5.84
CA VAL A 254 -5.26 3.04 -6.76
C VAL A 254 -5.08 1.75 -7.54
N GLU A 255 -3.93 1.57 -8.20
CA GLU A 255 -3.67 0.37 -9.00
C GLU A 255 -3.75 -0.92 -8.17
N MET A 256 -3.21 -0.90 -6.94
CA MET A 256 -3.31 -2.02 -6.00
C MET A 256 -4.76 -2.31 -5.63
N LEU A 257 -5.54 -1.28 -5.27
CA LEU A 257 -6.93 -1.41 -4.83
C LEU A 257 -7.86 -1.89 -5.95
N GLU A 258 -7.61 -1.48 -7.20
CA GLU A 258 -8.38 -1.93 -8.37
C GLU A 258 -8.04 -3.36 -8.80
N LEU A 259 -6.79 -3.78 -8.57
CA LEU A 259 -6.29 -5.08 -8.99
C LEU A 259 -6.86 -6.23 -8.15
N VAL A 260 -6.95 -6.04 -6.84
CA VAL A 260 -7.36 -7.10 -5.90
C VAL A 260 -8.87 -7.36 -5.94
N GLY A 261 -9.30 -8.52 -5.45
CA GLY A 261 -10.72 -8.83 -5.33
C GLY A 261 -11.45 -7.91 -4.36
N HIS A 262 -10.75 -7.48 -3.31
CA HIS A 262 -11.32 -6.65 -2.25
C HIS A 262 -10.37 -5.50 -1.87
N GLY A 263 -10.31 -4.46 -2.70
CA GLY A 263 -9.59 -3.22 -2.40
C GLY A 263 -10.45 -2.26 -1.58
N TYR A 264 -9.97 -1.85 -0.42
CA TYR A 264 -10.65 -0.90 0.47
C TYR A 264 -9.91 0.42 0.52
N LEU A 265 -10.57 1.49 0.10
CA LEU A 265 -10.10 2.85 0.29
C LEU A 265 -10.45 3.32 1.70
N MET A 266 -9.47 3.85 2.43
CA MET A 266 -9.70 4.43 3.76
C MET A 266 -10.51 5.72 3.65
N SER A 267 -11.40 6.01 4.60
CA SER A 267 -12.26 7.20 4.54
C SER A 267 -11.52 8.54 4.76
N ASN A 268 -10.26 8.50 5.21
CA ASN A 268 -9.38 9.67 5.23
C ASN A 268 -8.74 10.00 3.87
N ALA A 269 -8.99 9.21 2.83
CA ALA A 269 -8.48 9.45 1.49
C ALA A 269 -9.05 10.73 0.85
N PRO A 270 -8.37 11.31 -0.17
CA PRO A 270 -8.88 12.44 -0.94
C PRO A 270 -10.26 12.17 -1.56
N GLU A 271 -11.13 13.18 -1.54
CA GLU A 271 -12.52 13.06 -2.06
C GLU A 271 -12.59 12.63 -3.54
N LEU A 272 -11.56 12.96 -4.34
CA LEU A 272 -11.50 12.53 -5.73
C LEU A 272 -11.39 11.00 -5.83
N LEU A 273 -10.57 10.38 -4.99
CA LEU A 273 -10.40 8.92 -4.95
C LEU A 273 -11.67 8.22 -4.45
N LYS A 274 -12.37 8.80 -3.48
CA LYS A 274 -13.64 8.25 -2.98
C LYS A 274 -14.73 8.19 -4.06
N LYS A 275 -14.68 9.09 -5.04
CA LYS A 275 -15.58 9.05 -6.20
C LYS A 275 -15.19 8.00 -7.24
N HIS A 276 -13.91 7.65 -7.29
CA HIS A 276 -13.36 6.74 -8.27
C HIS A 276 -13.44 5.28 -7.83
N LEU A 277 -13.09 4.99 -6.59
CA LEU A 277 -13.07 3.63 -6.03
C LEU A 277 -14.38 3.33 -5.30
N PRO A 278 -15.07 2.20 -5.59
CA PRO A 278 -16.42 1.95 -5.09
C PRO A 278 -16.46 1.40 -3.66
N ARG A 279 -15.36 0.81 -3.14
CA ARG A 279 -15.36 0.14 -1.85
C ARG A 279 -14.55 0.91 -0.84
N HIS A 280 -15.19 1.31 0.26
CA HIS A 280 -14.60 2.10 1.33
C HIS A 280 -14.68 1.36 2.66
N THR A 281 -13.79 1.74 3.58
CA THR A 281 -13.87 1.40 4.99
C THR A 281 -13.75 2.69 5.83
N THR A 282 -13.86 2.60 7.16
CA THR A 282 -13.61 3.73 8.05
C THR A 282 -12.17 4.22 7.97
N ASP A 283 -11.85 5.33 8.61
CA ASP A 283 -10.50 5.89 8.56
C ASP A 283 -9.53 5.14 9.48
N ARG A 284 -8.26 5.53 9.40
CA ARG A 284 -7.16 4.95 10.17
C ARG A 284 -7.31 5.09 11.69
N ASP A 285 -8.01 6.14 12.17
CA ASP A 285 -8.23 6.40 13.59
C ASP A 285 -9.45 5.64 14.13
N HIS A 286 -10.32 5.11 13.25
CA HIS A 286 -11.54 4.38 13.55
C HIS A 286 -11.50 2.92 13.09
N ASP A 287 -10.30 2.29 13.13
CA ASP A 287 -10.11 0.85 12.91
C ASP A 287 -10.52 0.33 11.53
N GLY A 288 -10.39 1.13 10.46
CA GLY A 288 -10.88 0.78 9.11
C GLY A 288 -10.41 -0.58 8.59
N ILE A 289 -9.14 -0.95 8.83
CA ILE A 289 -8.62 -2.27 8.45
C ILE A 289 -9.36 -3.39 9.20
N ALA A 290 -9.50 -3.24 10.54
CA ALA A 290 -10.15 -4.27 11.35
C ALA A 290 -11.63 -4.42 11.01
N GLU A 291 -12.32 -3.32 10.71
CA GLU A 291 -13.72 -3.34 10.30
C GLU A 291 -13.93 -4.08 8.99
N ALA A 292 -13.13 -3.76 7.97
CA ALA A 292 -13.20 -4.46 6.69
C ALA A 292 -12.81 -5.95 6.83
N LEU A 293 -11.77 -6.27 7.61
CA LEU A 293 -11.36 -7.67 7.84
C LEU A 293 -12.43 -8.47 8.59
N ALA A 294 -13.22 -7.84 9.48
CA ALA A 294 -14.34 -8.51 10.14
C ALA A 294 -15.41 -8.98 9.15
N ALA A 295 -15.64 -8.25 8.05
CA ALA A 295 -16.51 -8.67 6.97
C ALA A 295 -16.00 -9.93 6.23
N HIS A 296 -14.71 -10.25 6.37
CA HIS A 296 -14.06 -11.46 5.87
C HIS A 296 -13.85 -12.53 6.95
N GLY A 297 -14.55 -12.44 8.09
CA GLY A 297 -14.45 -13.42 9.18
C GLY A 297 -13.16 -13.35 9.99
N ILE A 298 -12.46 -12.23 9.95
CA ILE A 298 -11.27 -11.92 10.76
C ILE A 298 -11.67 -10.95 11.87
N CYS A 299 -12.19 -11.45 12.97
CA CYS A 299 -12.69 -10.64 14.11
C CYS A 299 -12.35 -11.30 15.46
#